data_931d900c0a3dbc29bd7616240d62c315
#
_entry.id   931d900c0a3dbc29bd7616240d62c315
#
_cell.length_a   1.000
_cell.length_b   1.000
_cell.length_c   1.000
_cell.angle_alpha   90.00
_cell.angle_beta   90.00
_cell.angle_gamma   90.00
#
_symmetry.space_group_name_H-M   'P 1'
#
loop_
_entity.id
_entity.type
_entity.pdbx_description
1 polymer ?
#
loop_
_entity_poly.entity_id
_entity_poly.type
_entity_poly.pdbx_seq_one_letter_code
_entity_poly.pdbx_strand_id
1 'polypeptide(L)'
;MNTDRKAAVLAGILFLFATAAYSLGNARIESILGSPDYLTNAYSHKNQILTGVLLEFMNSAAVVGIAVVLFPVLKRHSEKIAVGYVGFRVIEAVLLVVGAIGSLLLVRLSQEFIAAGAPDDSYFHTLGVIAEEGSFIAFQLAMITLGLYSLLFCHLLYRSSLIPRFISVLGFIGYVSLSASAIVELMGHSGMILYIPGALFEIVMPLWLIVKGFHIVKEPQSTEAA
;
A
#
# COMPACT_ATOMS: atom_id res chain seq x y z
N MET A 1 -6.72 27.38 -9.60
CA MET A 1 -6.29 26.00 -9.96
C MET A 1 -7.55 25.21 -10.19
N ASN A 2 -7.74 24.61 -11.39
CA ASN A 2 -8.92 23.80 -11.72
C ASN A 2 -9.05 22.61 -10.74
N THR A 3 -10.28 22.17 -10.47
CA THR A 3 -10.59 21.06 -9.54
C THR A 3 -9.79 19.80 -9.85
N ASP A 4 -9.63 19.44 -11.12
CA ASP A 4 -8.86 18.27 -11.56
C ASP A 4 -7.35 18.42 -11.28
N ARG A 5 -6.83 19.64 -11.38
CA ARG A 5 -5.44 19.94 -11.05
C ARG A 5 -5.20 19.80 -9.55
N LYS A 6 -6.15 20.22 -8.71
CA LYS A 6 -6.09 20.02 -7.25
C LYS A 6 -6.12 18.53 -6.90
N ALA A 7 -7.03 17.77 -7.52
CA ALA A 7 -7.13 16.33 -7.33
C ALA A 7 -5.84 15.61 -7.74
N ALA A 8 -5.23 15.96 -8.89
CA ALA A 8 -3.97 15.37 -9.33
C ALA A 8 -2.83 15.63 -8.34
N VAL A 9 -2.65 16.89 -7.90
CA VAL A 9 -1.59 17.24 -6.97
C VAL A 9 -1.80 16.55 -5.61
N LEU A 10 -3.03 16.57 -5.09
CA LEU A 10 -3.34 15.95 -3.81
C LEU A 10 -3.15 14.41 -3.87
N ALA A 11 -3.62 13.76 -4.94
CA ALA A 11 -3.39 12.33 -5.14
C ALA A 11 -1.88 12.02 -5.22
N GLY A 12 -1.11 12.80 -5.97
CA GLY A 12 0.34 12.62 -6.08
C GLY A 12 1.04 12.77 -4.72
N ILE A 13 0.67 13.77 -3.92
CA ILE A 13 1.22 13.95 -2.57
C ILE A 13 0.86 12.76 -1.67
N LEU A 14 -0.40 12.30 -1.70
CA LEU A 14 -0.84 11.17 -0.90
C LEU A 14 -0.13 9.87 -1.30
N PHE A 15 0.14 9.63 -2.59
CA PHE A 15 0.92 8.47 -3.04
C PHE A 15 2.34 8.50 -2.47
N LEU A 16 3.07 9.61 -2.63
CA LEU A 16 4.43 9.72 -2.10
C LEU A 16 4.45 9.61 -0.56
N PHE A 17 3.46 10.22 0.09
CA PHE A 17 3.32 10.13 1.54
C PHE A 17 3.05 8.68 1.98
N ALA A 18 2.15 7.96 1.31
CA ALA A 18 1.85 6.56 1.60
C ALA A 18 3.10 5.69 1.49
N THR A 19 3.81 5.77 0.37
CA THR A 19 5.05 5.02 0.14
C THR A 19 6.12 5.34 1.19
N ALA A 20 6.32 6.62 1.52
CA ALA A 20 7.28 7.04 2.53
C ALA A 20 6.88 6.57 3.94
N ALA A 21 5.60 6.72 4.31
CA ALA A 21 5.08 6.32 5.61
C ALA A 21 5.22 4.80 5.82
N TYR A 22 4.84 3.99 4.80
CA TYR A 22 5.03 2.54 4.84
C TYR A 22 6.53 2.18 4.97
N SER A 23 7.39 2.70 4.11
CA SER A 23 8.82 2.34 4.10
C SER A 23 9.50 2.69 5.42
N LEU A 24 9.21 3.87 5.98
CA LEU A 24 9.75 4.28 7.28
C LEU A 24 9.15 3.47 8.44
N GLY A 25 7.86 3.16 8.39
CA GLY A 25 7.17 2.35 9.38
C GLY A 25 7.73 0.95 9.44
N ASN A 26 7.75 0.27 8.30
CA ASN A 26 8.28 -1.08 8.16
C ASN A 26 9.75 -1.18 8.57
N ALA A 27 10.61 -0.23 8.16
CA ALA A 27 12.01 -0.22 8.55
C ALA A 27 12.21 -0.11 10.07
N ARG A 28 11.34 0.63 10.77
CA ARG A 28 11.37 0.73 12.23
C ARG A 28 10.92 -0.55 12.92
N ILE A 29 9.93 -1.24 12.38
CA ILE A 29 9.41 -2.49 12.91
C ILE A 29 10.40 -3.61 12.65
N GLU A 30 10.83 -3.77 11.41
CA GLU A 30 11.71 -4.84 10.95
C GLU A 30 13.09 -4.81 11.62
N SER A 31 13.61 -3.63 11.93
CA SER A 31 14.88 -3.50 12.65
C SER A 31 14.89 -4.14 14.05
N ILE A 32 13.70 -4.40 14.63
CA ILE A 32 13.53 -5.05 15.93
C ILE A 32 12.95 -6.45 15.77
N LEU A 33 11.83 -6.58 15.05
CA LEU A 33 11.10 -7.84 14.92
C LEU A 33 11.78 -8.83 13.96
N GLY A 34 12.55 -8.36 12.99
CA GLY A 34 13.35 -9.21 12.09
C GLY A 34 14.61 -9.82 12.73
N SER A 35 14.87 -9.56 14.03
CA SER A 35 16.01 -10.15 14.74
C SER A 35 15.63 -11.48 15.40
N PRO A 36 16.58 -12.47 15.52
CA PRO A 36 16.31 -13.72 16.22
C PRO A 36 15.86 -13.54 17.68
N ASP A 37 16.31 -12.46 18.32
CA ASP A 37 16.04 -12.15 19.72
C ASP A 37 14.81 -11.22 19.90
N TYR A 38 13.88 -11.17 18.93
CA TYR A 38 12.76 -10.25 18.96
C TYR A 38 11.90 -10.37 20.22
N LEU A 39 11.69 -11.57 20.76
CA LEU A 39 10.93 -11.79 21.99
C LEU A 39 11.58 -11.11 23.20
N THR A 40 12.89 -10.98 23.23
CA THR A 40 13.62 -10.29 24.31
C THR A 40 13.62 -8.77 24.09
N ASN A 41 13.69 -8.34 22.82
CA ASN A 41 13.95 -6.96 22.45
C ASN A 41 12.68 -6.13 22.19
N ALA A 42 11.57 -6.74 21.74
CA ALA A 42 10.40 -5.99 21.27
C ALA A 42 9.78 -5.11 22.37
N TYR A 43 9.68 -5.59 23.60
CA TYR A 43 9.08 -4.79 24.68
C TYR A 43 9.97 -3.60 25.09
N SER A 44 11.30 -3.75 25.12
CA SER A 44 12.22 -2.65 25.43
C SER A 44 12.21 -1.56 24.35
N HIS A 45 11.91 -1.93 23.09
CA HIS A 45 11.81 -1.03 21.95
C HIS A 45 10.36 -0.73 21.53
N LYS A 46 9.39 -0.94 22.41
CA LYS A 46 7.95 -0.78 22.13
C LYS A 46 7.58 0.58 21.50
N ASN A 47 8.22 1.66 21.93
CA ASN A 47 7.94 3.00 21.38
C ASN A 47 8.39 3.12 19.91
N GLN A 48 9.47 2.44 19.54
CA GLN A 48 9.94 2.40 18.15
C GLN A 48 8.97 1.61 17.27
N ILE A 49 8.53 0.44 17.74
CA ILE A 49 7.53 -0.40 17.05
C ILE A 49 6.21 0.35 16.95
N LEU A 50 5.73 0.97 18.03
CA LEU A 50 4.49 1.75 18.02
C LEU A 50 4.54 2.90 17.00
N THR A 51 5.65 3.64 16.93
CA THR A 51 5.79 4.70 15.92
C THR A 51 5.82 4.14 14.50
N GLY A 52 6.40 2.95 14.29
CA GLY A 52 6.34 2.23 13.02
C GLY A 52 4.91 1.87 12.64
N VAL A 53 4.16 1.26 13.55
CA VAL A 53 2.74 0.89 13.36
C VAL A 53 1.87 2.11 13.08
N LEU A 54 2.10 3.24 13.76
CA LEU A 54 1.37 4.48 13.48
C LEU A 54 1.65 5.00 12.07
N LEU A 55 2.89 4.90 11.58
CA LEU A 55 3.23 5.26 10.20
C LEU A 55 2.54 4.33 9.18
N GLU A 56 2.48 3.03 9.43
CA GLU A 56 1.74 2.08 8.59
C GLU A 56 0.24 2.33 8.61
N PHE A 57 -0.32 2.72 9.77
CA PHE A 57 -1.71 3.14 9.86
C PHE A 57 -1.98 4.42 9.05
N MET A 58 -1.07 5.39 9.09
CA MET A 58 -1.16 6.61 8.26
C MET A 58 -1.05 6.28 6.77
N ASN A 59 -0.20 5.32 6.38
CA ASN A 59 -0.18 4.78 5.02
C ASN A 59 -1.56 4.22 4.62
N SER A 60 -2.15 3.36 5.47
CA SER A 60 -3.47 2.76 5.19
C SER A 60 -4.56 3.82 5.01
N ALA A 61 -4.56 4.88 5.81
CA ALA A 61 -5.46 6.02 5.67
C ALA A 61 -5.21 6.80 4.36
N ALA A 62 -3.93 7.00 3.99
CA ALA A 62 -3.56 7.68 2.75
C ALA A 62 -3.97 6.89 1.50
N VAL A 63 -3.86 5.56 1.53
CA VAL A 63 -4.31 4.65 0.45
C VAL A 63 -5.79 4.84 0.15
N VAL A 64 -6.63 4.88 1.18
CA VAL A 64 -8.07 5.18 1.01
C VAL A 64 -8.27 6.62 0.52
N GLY A 65 -7.53 7.58 1.08
CA GLY A 65 -7.55 8.98 0.68
C GLY A 65 -7.25 9.19 -0.81
N ILE A 66 -6.26 8.46 -1.36
CA ILE A 66 -5.95 8.45 -2.79
C ILE A 66 -7.18 8.07 -3.62
N ALA A 67 -7.85 6.98 -3.24
CA ALA A 67 -9.00 6.49 -3.97
C ALA A 67 -10.17 7.49 -3.94
N VAL A 68 -10.43 8.10 -2.79
CA VAL A 68 -11.47 9.13 -2.62
C VAL A 68 -11.17 10.37 -3.47
N VAL A 69 -9.92 10.83 -3.47
CA VAL A 69 -9.49 12.01 -4.26
C VAL A 69 -9.58 11.75 -5.76
N LEU A 70 -9.23 10.54 -6.20
CA LEU A 70 -9.30 10.14 -7.60
C LEU A 70 -10.71 9.81 -8.08
N PHE A 71 -11.62 9.45 -7.17
CA PHE A 71 -12.98 9.01 -7.50
C PHE A 71 -13.72 9.94 -8.47
N PRO A 72 -13.79 11.27 -8.26
CA PRO A 72 -14.52 12.16 -9.19
C PRO A 72 -13.91 12.20 -10.59
N VAL A 73 -12.60 12.00 -10.71
CA VAL A 73 -11.89 11.99 -12.00
C VAL A 73 -12.17 10.67 -12.73
N LEU A 74 -12.02 9.54 -12.03
CA LEU A 74 -12.24 8.21 -12.59
C LEU A 74 -13.70 7.97 -12.99
N LYS A 75 -14.65 8.45 -12.15
CA LYS A 75 -16.09 8.29 -12.38
C LYS A 75 -16.54 8.87 -13.73
N ARG A 76 -15.93 9.94 -14.19
CA ARG A 76 -16.25 10.55 -15.50
C ARG A 76 -15.94 9.62 -16.68
N HIS A 77 -15.01 8.66 -16.50
CA HIS A 77 -14.62 7.71 -17.54
C HIS A 77 -15.26 6.34 -17.34
N SER A 78 -15.44 5.90 -16.09
CA SER A 78 -16.12 4.65 -15.72
C SER A 78 -16.50 4.64 -14.25
N GLU A 79 -17.80 4.77 -13.97
CA GLU A 79 -18.32 4.71 -12.60
C GLU A 79 -18.01 3.35 -11.94
N LYS A 80 -18.18 2.25 -12.70
CA LYS A 80 -17.92 0.89 -12.20
C LYS A 80 -16.47 0.73 -11.74
N ILE A 81 -15.50 1.21 -12.53
CA ILE A 81 -14.09 1.15 -12.17
C ILE A 81 -13.79 2.07 -10.99
N ALA A 82 -14.39 3.27 -10.95
CA ALA A 82 -14.17 4.21 -9.85
C ALA A 82 -14.66 3.66 -8.50
N VAL A 83 -15.87 3.10 -8.46
CA VAL A 83 -16.44 2.48 -7.25
C VAL A 83 -15.60 1.28 -6.81
N GLY A 84 -15.27 0.41 -7.74
CA GLY A 84 -14.44 -0.75 -7.44
C GLY A 84 -13.04 -0.36 -6.96
N TYR A 85 -12.42 0.67 -7.54
CA TYR A 85 -11.12 1.17 -7.07
C TYR A 85 -11.17 1.59 -5.60
N VAL A 86 -12.22 2.34 -5.19
CA VAL A 86 -12.42 2.69 -3.78
C VAL A 86 -12.61 1.44 -2.91
N GLY A 87 -13.47 0.51 -3.35
CA GLY A 87 -13.75 -0.72 -2.59
C GLY A 87 -12.50 -1.57 -2.36
N PHE A 88 -11.70 -1.78 -3.40
CA PHE A 88 -10.46 -2.57 -3.27
C PHE A 88 -9.39 -1.84 -2.46
N ARG A 89 -9.28 -0.50 -2.55
CA ARG A 89 -8.39 0.28 -1.69
C ARG A 89 -8.79 0.20 -0.21
N VAL A 90 -10.07 0.10 0.10
CA VAL A 90 -10.54 -0.14 1.48
C VAL A 90 -10.16 -1.54 1.96
N ILE A 91 -10.35 -2.59 1.12
CA ILE A 91 -9.94 -3.96 1.47
C ILE A 91 -8.43 -4.02 1.72
N GLU A 92 -7.63 -3.45 0.83
CA GLU A 92 -6.17 -3.34 0.99
C GLU A 92 -5.80 -2.66 2.31
N ALA A 93 -6.39 -1.50 2.61
CA ALA A 93 -6.12 -0.76 3.84
C ALA A 93 -6.48 -1.57 5.11
N VAL A 94 -7.59 -2.31 5.08
CA VAL A 94 -7.98 -3.18 6.18
C VAL A 94 -6.96 -4.31 6.39
N LEU A 95 -6.50 -4.95 5.31
CA LEU A 95 -5.49 -6.00 5.38
C LEU A 95 -4.16 -5.48 5.92
N LEU A 96 -3.72 -4.28 5.50
CA LEU A 96 -2.52 -3.63 6.05
C LEU A 96 -2.65 -3.35 7.55
N VAL A 97 -3.81 -2.89 8.00
CA VAL A 97 -4.08 -2.68 9.44
C VAL A 97 -4.07 -4.00 10.20
N VAL A 98 -4.61 -5.08 9.62
CA VAL A 98 -4.55 -6.42 10.24
C VAL A 98 -3.10 -6.87 10.41
N GLY A 99 -2.24 -6.66 9.41
CA GLY A 99 -0.80 -6.94 9.52
C GLY A 99 -0.13 -6.13 10.65
N ALA A 100 -0.42 -4.83 10.74
CA ALA A 100 0.13 -3.97 11.78
C ALA A 100 -0.29 -4.37 13.20
N ILE A 101 -1.47 -4.96 13.39
CA ILE A 101 -1.91 -5.53 14.68
C ILE A 101 -0.97 -6.65 15.13
N GLY A 102 -0.50 -7.50 14.22
CA GLY A 102 0.44 -8.58 14.55
C GLY A 102 1.73 -8.05 15.19
N SER A 103 2.29 -6.94 14.69
CA SER A 103 3.46 -6.29 15.31
C SER A 103 3.20 -5.83 16.74
N LEU A 104 1.99 -5.33 17.05
CA LEU A 104 1.62 -4.95 18.41
C LEU A 104 1.43 -6.17 19.32
N LEU A 105 0.90 -7.27 18.79
CA LEU A 105 0.77 -8.52 19.53
C LEU A 105 2.16 -9.09 19.90
N LEU A 106 3.14 -8.96 19.03
CA LEU A 106 4.53 -9.36 19.32
C LEU A 106 5.16 -8.55 20.45
N VAL A 107 4.88 -7.23 20.54
CA VAL A 107 5.30 -6.40 21.68
C VAL A 107 4.68 -6.92 22.99
N ARG A 108 3.39 -7.27 22.97
CA ARG A 108 2.71 -7.79 24.14
C ARG A 108 3.25 -9.17 24.52
N LEU A 109 3.47 -10.03 23.54
CA LEU A 109 4.05 -11.35 23.74
C LEU A 109 5.44 -11.27 24.35
N SER A 110 6.28 -10.34 23.88
CA SER A 110 7.61 -10.06 24.43
C SER A 110 7.53 -9.64 25.92
N GLN A 111 6.57 -8.81 26.28
CA GLN A 111 6.36 -8.41 27.67
C GLN A 111 6.08 -9.61 28.58
N GLU A 112 5.16 -10.50 28.17
CA GLU A 112 4.81 -11.70 28.94
C GLU A 112 5.97 -12.71 28.98
N PHE A 113 6.73 -12.86 27.87
CA PHE A 113 7.90 -13.70 27.79
C PHE A 113 8.97 -13.29 28.83
N ILE A 114 9.27 -12.00 28.91
CA ILE A 114 10.23 -11.46 29.88
C ILE A 114 9.70 -11.64 31.32
N ALA A 115 8.42 -11.37 31.55
CA ALA A 115 7.81 -11.54 32.88
C ALA A 115 7.82 -12.99 33.36
N ALA A 116 7.76 -13.96 32.44
CA ALA A 116 7.88 -15.38 32.72
C ALA A 116 9.32 -15.87 32.98
N GLY A 117 10.31 -14.99 32.93
CA GLY A 117 11.72 -15.32 33.10
C GLY A 117 12.43 -15.80 31.83
N ALA A 118 11.90 -15.50 30.66
CA ALA A 118 12.43 -15.83 29.33
C ALA A 118 12.79 -17.33 29.18
N PRO A 119 11.81 -18.24 29.30
CA PRO A 119 12.05 -19.68 29.25
C PRO A 119 12.49 -20.15 27.86
N ASP A 120 13.54 -20.99 27.77
CA ASP A 120 14.14 -21.46 26.52
C ASP A 120 13.15 -22.26 25.64
N ASP A 121 12.46 -23.23 26.20
CA ASP A 121 11.45 -24.04 25.51
C ASP A 121 10.04 -23.59 25.89
N SER A 122 9.48 -22.65 25.13
CA SER A 122 8.20 -22.08 25.49
C SER A 122 7.23 -21.93 24.33
N TYR A 123 5.95 -21.99 24.64
CA TYR A 123 4.89 -21.67 23.69
C TYR A 123 4.96 -20.23 23.14
N PHE A 124 5.72 -19.34 23.79
CA PHE A 124 5.91 -17.96 23.33
C PHE A 124 6.55 -17.89 21.94
N HIS A 125 7.53 -18.76 21.64
CA HIS A 125 8.14 -18.83 20.30
C HIS A 125 7.11 -19.25 19.24
N THR A 126 6.29 -20.25 19.52
CA THR A 126 5.24 -20.70 18.60
C THR A 126 4.20 -19.58 18.34
N LEU A 127 3.76 -18.88 19.40
CA LEU A 127 2.84 -17.76 19.26
C LEU A 127 3.47 -16.59 18.50
N GLY A 128 4.76 -16.35 18.72
CA GLY A 128 5.52 -15.33 17.99
C GLY A 128 5.55 -15.60 16.49
N VAL A 129 5.91 -16.82 16.10
CA VAL A 129 5.90 -17.24 14.69
C VAL A 129 4.51 -17.11 14.07
N ILE A 130 3.45 -17.52 14.78
CA ILE A 130 2.07 -17.37 14.26
C ILE A 130 1.69 -15.90 14.06
N ALA A 131 2.09 -15.01 14.97
CA ALA A 131 1.79 -13.59 14.84
C ALA A 131 2.57 -12.94 13.69
N GLU A 132 3.83 -13.30 13.48
CA GLU A 132 4.67 -12.85 12.39
C GLU A 132 4.13 -13.34 11.04
N GLU A 133 3.86 -14.64 10.90
CA GLU A 133 3.27 -15.23 9.70
C GLU A 133 1.89 -14.63 9.39
N GLY A 134 1.08 -14.36 10.41
CA GLY A 134 -0.20 -13.68 10.24
C GLY A 134 -0.07 -12.28 9.65
N SER A 135 0.93 -11.51 10.11
CA SER A 135 1.26 -10.19 9.56
C SER A 135 1.74 -10.28 8.11
N PHE A 136 2.63 -11.23 7.83
CA PHE A 136 3.15 -11.50 6.50
C PHE A 136 2.02 -11.86 5.52
N ILE A 137 1.17 -12.82 5.87
CA ILE A 137 0.04 -13.25 5.03
C ILE A 137 -0.92 -12.08 4.77
N ALA A 138 -1.24 -11.27 5.79
CA ALA A 138 -2.11 -10.12 5.64
C ALA A 138 -1.52 -9.10 4.65
N PHE A 139 -0.21 -8.84 4.73
CA PHE A 139 0.49 -7.99 3.77
C PHE A 139 0.45 -8.54 2.35
N GLN A 140 0.74 -9.82 2.14
CA GLN A 140 0.69 -10.42 0.80
C GLN A 140 -0.72 -10.37 0.19
N LEU A 141 -1.75 -10.62 0.98
CA LEU A 141 -3.15 -10.49 0.53
C LEU A 141 -3.49 -9.03 0.19
N ALA A 142 -2.95 -8.05 0.92
CA ALA A 142 -3.08 -6.64 0.57
C ALA A 142 -2.43 -6.33 -0.78
N MET A 143 -1.23 -6.85 -1.06
CA MET A 143 -0.52 -6.64 -2.33
C MET A 143 -1.24 -7.31 -3.51
N ILE A 144 -1.81 -8.49 -3.32
CA ILE A 144 -2.66 -9.14 -4.34
C ILE A 144 -3.90 -8.28 -4.60
N THR A 145 -4.56 -7.80 -3.56
CA THR A 145 -5.76 -6.94 -3.66
C THR A 145 -5.46 -5.64 -4.39
N LEU A 146 -4.37 -4.98 -4.03
CA LEU A 146 -3.86 -3.79 -4.71
C LEU A 146 -3.61 -4.07 -6.19
N GLY A 147 -2.86 -5.12 -6.50
CA GLY A 147 -2.47 -5.45 -7.86
C GLY A 147 -3.67 -5.75 -8.75
N LEU A 148 -4.58 -6.63 -8.33
CA LEU A 148 -5.72 -7.07 -9.14
C LEU A 148 -6.59 -5.91 -9.64
N TYR A 149 -6.97 -4.98 -8.76
CA TYR A 149 -7.86 -3.90 -9.18
C TYR A 149 -7.12 -2.73 -9.84
N SER A 150 -5.84 -2.54 -9.49
CA SER A 150 -5.00 -1.53 -10.13
C SER A 150 -4.73 -1.81 -11.61
N LEU A 151 -4.90 -3.05 -12.08
CA LEU A 151 -4.90 -3.37 -13.51
C LEU A 151 -6.05 -2.66 -14.25
N LEU A 152 -7.26 -2.67 -13.68
CA LEU A 152 -8.41 -1.95 -14.25
C LEU A 152 -8.22 -0.43 -14.16
N PHE A 153 -7.61 0.06 -13.09
CA PHE A 153 -7.22 1.46 -12.94
C PHE A 153 -6.22 1.88 -14.03
N CYS A 154 -5.13 1.13 -14.24
CA CYS A 154 -4.15 1.39 -15.28
C CYS A 154 -4.75 1.29 -16.69
N HIS A 155 -5.65 0.33 -16.91
CA HIS A 155 -6.41 0.22 -18.17
C HIS A 155 -7.25 1.48 -18.42
N LEU A 156 -7.94 1.98 -17.40
CA LEU A 156 -8.72 3.21 -17.51
C LEU A 156 -7.82 4.40 -17.84
N LEU A 157 -6.70 4.57 -17.14
CA LEU A 157 -5.73 5.64 -17.38
C LEU A 157 -5.18 5.60 -18.82
N TYR A 158 -4.93 4.39 -19.34
CA TYR A 158 -4.44 4.19 -20.71
C TYR A 158 -5.50 4.59 -21.74
N ARG A 159 -6.76 4.12 -21.56
CA ARG A 159 -7.86 4.42 -22.51
C ARG A 159 -8.27 5.87 -22.49
N SER A 160 -8.34 6.48 -21.31
CA SER A 160 -8.73 7.88 -21.17
C SER A 160 -7.61 8.87 -21.50
N SER A 161 -6.36 8.39 -21.67
CA SER A 161 -5.19 9.25 -21.87
C SER A 161 -5.03 10.34 -20.79
N LEU A 162 -5.54 10.09 -19.58
CA LEU A 162 -5.42 11.02 -18.43
C LEU A 162 -3.98 11.30 -18.04
N ILE A 163 -3.11 10.32 -18.28
CA ILE A 163 -1.64 10.42 -18.13
C ILE A 163 -0.98 9.84 -19.39
N PRO A 164 0.32 10.10 -19.63
CA PRO A 164 1.03 9.49 -20.75
C PRO A 164 0.90 7.97 -20.75
N ARG A 165 0.65 7.40 -21.90
CA ARG A 165 0.41 5.95 -22.06
C ARG A 165 1.55 5.10 -21.53
N PHE A 166 2.82 5.56 -21.67
CA PHE A 166 3.96 4.81 -21.13
C PHE A 166 3.91 4.65 -19.61
N ILE A 167 3.41 5.65 -18.86
CA ILE A 167 3.23 5.56 -17.41
C ILE A 167 2.12 4.55 -17.09
N SER A 168 1.00 4.56 -17.84
CA SER A 168 -0.07 3.57 -17.64
C SER A 168 0.40 2.14 -17.92
N VAL A 169 1.24 1.93 -18.95
CA VAL A 169 1.84 0.62 -19.27
C VAL A 169 2.82 0.19 -18.17
N LEU A 170 3.66 1.10 -17.68
CA LEU A 170 4.55 0.84 -16.54
C LEU A 170 3.75 0.40 -15.32
N GLY A 171 2.64 1.08 -15.01
CA GLY A 171 1.75 0.71 -13.91
C GLY A 171 1.11 -0.67 -14.11
N PHE A 172 0.68 -0.99 -15.33
CA PHE A 172 0.12 -2.30 -15.64
C PHE A 172 1.14 -3.42 -15.40
N ILE A 173 2.36 -3.28 -15.93
CA ILE A 173 3.47 -4.21 -15.68
C ILE A 173 3.79 -4.28 -14.18
N GLY A 174 3.85 -3.12 -13.52
CA GLY A 174 4.15 -3.01 -12.08
C GLY A 174 3.16 -3.78 -11.21
N TYR A 175 1.86 -3.64 -11.45
CA TYR A 175 0.85 -4.30 -10.64
C TYR A 175 0.67 -5.79 -10.97
N VAL A 176 0.91 -6.22 -12.21
CA VAL A 176 1.03 -7.66 -12.53
C VAL A 176 2.20 -8.26 -11.77
N SER A 177 3.36 -7.60 -11.83
CA SER A 177 4.60 -8.03 -11.17
C SER A 177 4.44 -8.06 -9.65
N LEU A 178 3.78 -7.05 -9.07
CA LEU A 178 3.48 -6.97 -7.64
C LEU A 178 2.60 -8.14 -7.16
N SER A 179 1.50 -8.42 -7.88
CA SER A 179 0.64 -9.56 -7.54
C SER A 179 1.37 -10.90 -7.69
N ALA A 180 2.20 -11.03 -8.72
CA ALA A 180 3.02 -12.22 -8.92
C ALA A 180 4.04 -12.39 -7.78
N SER A 181 4.69 -11.31 -7.34
CA SER A 181 5.59 -11.31 -6.18
C SER A 181 4.90 -11.85 -4.93
N ALA A 182 3.74 -11.27 -4.60
CA ALA A 182 2.98 -11.68 -3.41
C ALA A 182 2.59 -13.16 -3.44
N ILE A 183 2.19 -13.68 -4.60
CA ILE A 183 1.85 -15.10 -4.77
C ILE A 183 3.10 -15.97 -4.60
N VAL A 184 4.23 -15.59 -5.21
CA VAL A 184 5.50 -16.32 -5.13
C VAL A 184 6.00 -16.38 -3.69
N GLU A 185 5.88 -15.28 -2.93
CA GLU A 185 6.26 -15.22 -1.52
C GLU A 185 5.35 -16.07 -0.63
N LEU A 186 4.03 -16.09 -0.88
CA LEU A 186 3.11 -17.02 -0.20
C LEU A 186 3.42 -18.49 -0.48
N MET A 187 4.06 -18.79 -1.62
CA MET A 187 4.55 -20.13 -1.94
C MET A 187 5.92 -20.45 -1.31
N GLY A 188 6.48 -19.57 -0.47
CA GLY A 188 7.75 -19.76 0.21
C GLY A 188 9.00 -19.44 -0.64
N HIS A 189 8.84 -18.71 -1.75
CA HIS A 189 9.94 -18.29 -2.60
C HIS A 189 10.15 -16.78 -2.55
N SER A 190 11.38 -16.31 -2.78
CA SER A 190 11.66 -14.87 -2.83
C SER A 190 11.08 -14.23 -4.08
N GLY A 191 10.12 -13.30 -3.88
CA GLY A 191 9.52 -12.48 -4.94
C GLY A 191 10.11 -11.08 -5.04
N MET A 192 11.08 -10.71 -4.20
CA MET A 192 11.56 -9.35 -3.99
C MET A 192 11.87 -8.55 -5.27
N ILE A 193 12.47 -9.18 -6.28
CA ILE A 193 12.82 -8.52 -7.54
C ILE A 193 11.57 -8.07 -8.33
N LEU A 194 10.45 -8.75 -8.13
CA LEU A 194 9.19 -8.45 -8.81
C LEU A 194 8.49 -7.19 -8.24
N TYR A 195 8.91 -6.67 -7.09
CA TYR A 195 8.41 -5.40 -6.57
C TYR A 195 8.95 -4.18 -7.34
N ILE A 196 10.10 -4.30 -8.03
CA ILE A 196 10.81 -3.16 -8.65
C ILE A 196 9.93 -2.39 -9.66
N PRO A 197 9.23 -3.03 -10.62
CA PRO A 197 8.42 -2.28 -11.58
C PRO A 197 7.26 -1.53 -10.91
N GLY A 198 6.65 -2.12 -9.89
CA GLY A 198 5.59 -1.49 -9.10
C GLY A 198 6.10 -0.27 -8.33
N ALA A 199 7.22 -0.42 -7.62
CA ALA A 199 7.86 0.66 -6.88
C ALA A 199 8.24 1.83 -7.81
N LEU A 200 8.74 1.55 -9.01
CA LEU A 200 9.05 2.58 -10.00
C LEU A 200 7.79 3.34 -10.44
N PHE A 201 6.68 2.64 -10.68
CA PHE A 201 5.41 3.28 -11.02
C PHE A 201 4.90 4.16 -9.89
N GLU A 202 4.98 3.71 -8.63
CA GLU A 202 4.54 4.45 -7.45
C GLU A 202 5.37 5.71 -7.14
N ILE A 203 6.49 5.88 -7.82
CA ILE A 203 7.28 7.12 -7.81
C ILE A 203 6.98 7.97 -9.04
N VAL A 204 7.02 7.38 -10.23
CA VAL A 204 6.88 8.11 -11.51
C VAL A 204 5.49 8.72 -11.68
N MET A 205 4.44 7.96 -11.38
CA MET A 205 3.06 8.44 -11.55
C MET A 205 2.74 9.63 -10.62
N PRO A 206 2.99 9.60 -9.31
CA PRO A 206 2.70 10.74 -8.45
C PRO A 206 3.55 11.96 -8.78
N LEU A 207 4.81 11.82 -9.15
CA LEU A 207 5.63 12.94 -9.60
C LEU A 207 5.04 13.57 -10.87
N TRP A 208 4.58 12.76 -11.82
CA TRP A 208 3.86 13.26 -12.99
C TRP A 208 2.60 14.04 -12.59
N LEU A 209 1.77 13.48 -11.70
CA LEU A 209 0.53 14.12 -11.22
C LEU A 209 0.80 15.47 -10.55
N ILE A 210 1.86 15.56 -9.75
CA ILE A 210 2.25 16.81 -9.07
C ILE A 210 2.75 17.85 -10.09
N VAL A 211 3.59 17.45 -11.04
CA VAL A 211 4.23 18.41 -11.96
C VAL A 211 3.30 18.78 -13.12
N LYS A 212 2.68 17.81 -13.78
CA LYS A 212 1.88 18.01 -15.00
C LYS A 212 0.37 17.92 -14.76
N GLY A 213 -0.10 17.06 -13.84
CA GLY A 213 -1.51 16.80 -13.61
C GLY A 213 -2.11 15.84 -14.64
N PHE A 214 -3.44 15.78 -14.68
CA PHE A 214 -4.16 15.02 -15.69
C PHE A 214 -4.20 15.79 -17.04
N HIS A 215 -4.12 15.06 -18.13
CA HIS A 215 -4.45 15.57 -19.45
C HIS A 215 -5.97 15.67 -19.57
N ILE A 216 -6.50 16.90 -19.55
CA ILE A 216 -7.93 17.13 -19.76
C ILE A 216 -8.12 17.39 -21.22
N VAL A 217 -8.71 16.44 -21.94
CA VAL A 217 -9.28 16.72 -23.25
C VAL A 217 -10.51 17.58 -23.01
N LYS A 218 -10.45 18.88 -23.35
CA LYS A 218 -11.66 19.72 -23.41
C LYS A 218 -12.61 19.08 -24.43
N GLU A 219 -13.77 18.60 -23.99
CA GLU A 219 -14.84 18.31 -24.92
C GLU A 219 -15.08 19.56 -25.79
N PRO A 220 -15.22 19.39 -27.12
CA PRO A 220 -15.66 20.50 -27.98
C PRO A 220 -17.00 20.98 -27.40
N GLN A 221 -17.09 22.26 -27.06
CA GLN A 221 -18.36 22.87 -26.76
C GLN A 221 -19.25 22.59 -27.95
N SER A 222 -20.33 21.79 -27.75
CA SER A 222 -21.39 21.69 -28.70
C SER A 222 -21.88 23.11 -28.95
N THR A 223 -21.58 23.65 -30.12
CA THR A 223 -22.14 24.88 -30.61
C THR A 223 -23.64 24.60 -30.72
N GLU A 224 -24.41 25.04 -29.73
CA GLU A 224 -25.85 25.18 -29.90
C GLU A 224 -26.05 26.11 -31.11
N ALA A 225 -26.34 25.47 -32.24
CA ALA A 225 -26.82 26.17 -33.41
C ALA A 225 -28.23 26.66 -33.07
N ALA A 226 -28.33 27.97 -33.07
CA ALA A 226 -29.61 28.71 -33.05
C ALA A 226 -30.51 28.36 -34.22
#